data_774730b6b4e67af0eb8c18771387f750
#
_entry.id   774730b6b4e67af0eb8c18771387f750
#
_cell.length_a   1.000
_cell.length_b   1.000
_cell.length_c   1.000
_cell.angle_alpha   90.00
_cell.angle_beta   90.00
_cell.angle_gamma   90.00
#
_symmetry.space_group_name_H-M   'P 1'
#
loop_
_entity.id
_entity.type
_entity.pdbx_description
1 polymer ?
#
loop_
_entity_poly.entity_id
_entity_poly.type
_entity_poly.pdbx_seq_one_letter_code
_entity_poly.pdbx_strand_id
1 'polypeptide(L)'
;MEKLNSIDLRIVEHLDMQQLPESLKQMVSLASTPEEQDIILMATLAAASACVPNLYFRYGMTGKKYYANLQCFILAAAASGKGIANQALEMVRVIDEQYPMLIAGDSTLAAFYKALEEQNGCGYMHESEGSVITDIWKAGAANYNTALRKAAEHEPISRNRVKGASEIKNPRLSMLLTGTFGQYRALVPSVENGYFSRLLTVVIPSTNGFDKRYVSSKGGQSIIPQQVGRALLRTYETLLNGEEREWSLADAQKERLGNHLETEYGTLIGLLGENFHSAVVRMAVQIERIALILSALRLCSQRCSAEQSLSIVSESNSDISSAERTSTWRIALTWQSEKGRLAGSQADREPDGRLLCSDSDYATAELIGNRLLLHMAAAYRLIDGDAQSLIPDIKPLDQRRVLFDQLKPEYKLQELISEAKTQGISRATVIRWNDTWQEQGKVTKIEYGHYRKAC
;
A
#
# COMPACT_ATOMS: atom_id res chain seq x y z
N MET A 1 -0.74 16.82 22.08
CA MET A 1 -1.46 15.51 21.96
C MET A 1 -2.75 15.59 21.14
N GLU A 2 -3.54 16.66 21.23
CA GLU A 2 -4.79 16.82 20.44
C GLU A 2 -4.59 16.85 18.92
N LYS A 3 -3.47 17.35 18.41
CA LYS A 3 -3.22 17.54 16.96
C LYS A 3 -3.09 16.25 16.13
N LEU A 4 -2.84 15.10 16.73
CA LEU A 4 -2.69 13.84 15.98
C LEU A 4 -3.93 12.93 16.03
N ASN A 5 -4.89 13.21 16.92
CA ASN A 5 -6.17 12.49 16.96
C ASN A 5 -7.13 12.89 15.84
N SER A 6 -6.78 13.93 15.06
CA SER A 6 -7.53 14.42 13.89
C SER A 6 -6.73 14.34 12.59
N ILE A 7 -5.70 13.48 12.52
CA ILE A 7 -4.92 13.35 11.29
C ILE A 7 -5.80 12.70 10.22
N ASP A 8 -5.96 13.42 9.13
CA ASP A 8 -6.50 12.87 7.92
C ASP A 8 -5.46 11.92 7.30
N LEU A 9 -5.76 10.62 7.29
CA LEU A 9 -4.90 9.57 6.73
C LEU A 9 -5.26 9.22 5.29
N ARG A 10 -6.19 9.92 4.64
CA ARG A 10 -6.58 9.62 3.27
C ARG A 10 -5.45 9.92 2.30
N ILE A 11 -5.21 9.01 1.35
CA ILE A 11 -4.21 9.18 0.30
C ILE A 11 -4.90 9.63 -0.98
N VAL A 12 -5.83 8.81 -1.51
CA VAL A 12 -6.46 9.03 -2.82
C VAL A 12 -7.27 10.31 -2.87
N GLU A 13 -7.91 10.70 -1.77
CA GLU A 13 -8.71 11.94 -1.68
C GLU A 13 -7.88 13.21 -1.97
N HIS A 14 -6.57 13.15 -1.73
CA HIS A 14 -5.65 14.26 -1.97
C HIS A 14 -4.94 14.19 -3.32
N LEU A 15 -5.12 13.11 -4.07
CA LEU A 15 -4.50 12.93 -5.38
C LEU A 15 -5.33 13.57 -6.49
N ASP A 16 -4.65 14.21 -7.43
CA ASP A 16 -5.28 14.53 -8.71
C ASP A 16 -5.36 13.25 -9.55
N MET A 17 -6.56 12.66 -9.58
CA MET A 17 -6.81 11.43 -10.31
C MET A 17 -6.49 11.54 -11.81
N GLN A 18 -6.51 12.75 -12.39
CA GLN A 18 -6.16 12.94 -13.80
C GLN A 18 -4.67 12.74 -14.05
N GLN A 19 -3.85 13.02 -13.06
CA GLN A 19 -2.40 12.88 -13.11
C GLN A 19 -1.90 11.44 -12.91
N LEU A 20 -2.75 10.53 -12.43
CA LEU A 20 -2.35 9.14 -12.26
C LEU A 20 -2.19 8.43 -13.61
N PRO A 21 -1.27 7.44 -13.72
CA PRO A 21 -1.23 6.51 -14.85
C PRO A 21 -2.56 5.79 -15.02
N GLU A 22 -2.98 5.55 -16.27
CA GLU A 22 -4.30 4.98 -16.58
C GLU A 22 -4.53 3.61 -15.91
N SER A 23 -3.51 2.76 -15.91
CA SER A 23 -3.56 1.47 -15.22
C SER A 23 -3.88 1.60 -13.72
N LEU A 24 -3.32 2.63 -13.07
CA LEU A 24 -3.56 2.88 -11.65
C LEU A 24 -4.97 3.44 -11.40
N LYS A 25 -5.46 4.32 -12.29
CA LYS A 25 -6.86 4.81 -12.25
C LYS A 25 -7.85 3.65 -12.34
N GLN A 26 -7.62 2.74 -13.30
CA GLN A 26 -8.48 1.57 -13.51
C GLN A 26 -8.50 0.67 -12.26
N MET A 27 -7.36 0.41 -11.62
CA MET A 27 -7.31 -0.37 -10.38
C MET A 27 -8.05 0.34 -9.25
N VAL A 28 -7.82 1.65 -9.05
CA VAL A 28 -8.50 2.44 -8.01
C VAL A 28 -10.02 2.50 -8.24
N SER A 29 -10.49 2.46 -9.48
CA SER A 29 -11.92 2.44 -9.81
C SER A 29 -12.67 1.19 -9.33
N LEU A 30 -11.96 0.12 -8.95
CA LEU A 30 -12.55 -1.07 -8.35
C LEU A 30 -13.07 -0.84 -6.93
N ALA A 31 -12.56 0.18 -6.27
CA ALA A 31 -12.91 0.52 -4.89
C ALA A 31 -14.25 1.24 -4.83
N SER A 32 -15.01 0.96 -3.79
CA SER A 32 -16.32 1.58 -3.54
C SER A 32 -16.32 2.54 -2.36
N THR A 33 -15.25 2.53 -1.55
CA THR A 33 -15.07 3.48 -0.43
C THR A 33 -13.69 4.12 -0.48
N PRO A 34 -13.52 5.28 0.16
CA PRO A 34 -12.20 5.93 0.25
C PRO A 34 -11.13 5.04 0.87
N GLU A 35 -11.49 4.23 1.89
CA GLU A 35 -10.57 3.26 2.51
C GLU A 35 -10.12 2.18 1.50
N GLU A 36 -11.07 1.65 0.74
CA GLU A 36 -10.75 0.68 -0.32
C GLU A 36 -9.90 1.29 -1.42
N GLN A 37 -10.07 2.60 -1.73
CA GLN A 37 -9.24 3.31 -2.71
C GLN A 37 -7.77 3.38 -2.25
N ASP A 38 -7.53 3.73 -0.99
CA ASP A 38 -6.18 3.76 -0.43
C ASP A 38 -5.54 2.36 -0.40
N ILE A 39 -6.32 1.34 -0.01
CA ILE A 39 -5.88 -0.06 -0.01
C ILE A 39 -5.46 -0.50 -1.40
N ILE A 40 -6.31 -0.33 -2.42
CA ILE A 40 -6.03 -0.80 -3.78
C ILE A 40 -4.92 0.01 -4.45
N LEU A 41 -4.82 1.32 -4.18
CA LEU A 41 -3.71 2.15 -4.63
C LEU A 41 -2.38 1.56 -4.17
N MET A 42 -2.23 1.37 -2.86
CA MET A 42 -0.97 0.89 -2.29
C MET A 42 -0.68 -0.56 -2.65
N ALA A 43 -1.71 -1.40 -2.72
CA ALA A 43 -1.58 -2.78 -3.18
C ALA A 43 -1.09 -2.84 -4.64
N THR A 44 -1.64 -1.99 -5.51
CA THR A 44 -1.22 -1.92 -6.92
C THR A 44 0.20 -1.40 -7.06
N LEU A 45 0.61 -0.38 -6.30
CA LEU A 45 1.98 0.12 -6.31
C LEU A 45 2.97 -0.95 -5.83
N ALA A 46 2.65 -1.67 -4.74
CA ALA A 46 3.48 -2.77 -4.24
C ALA A 46 3.62 -3.90 -5.25
N ALA A 47 2.52 -4.29 -5.90
CA ALA A 47 2.50 -5.32 -6.95
C ALA A 47 3.27 -4.87 -8.20
N ALA A 48 2.99 -3.67 -8.71
CA ALA A 48 3.68 -3.11 -9.87
C ALA A 48 5.18 -2.95 -9.63
N SER A 49 5.61 -2.71 -8.39
CA SER A 49 7.02 -2.59 -8.04
C SER A 49 7.85 -3.85 -8.32
N ALA A 50 7.22 -5.04 -8.32
CA ALA A 50 7.85 -6.29 -8.74
C ALA A 50 7.97 -6.42 -10.26
N CYS A 51 7.16 -5.66 -10.99
CA CYS A 51 7.00 -5.77 -12.44
C CYS A 51 7.82 -4.72 -13.21
N VAL A 52 8.80 -4.08 -12.58
CA VAL A 52 9.68 -3.06 -13.17
C VAL A 52 11.14 -3.53 -13.11
N PRO A 53 11.53 -4.57 -13.88
CA PRO A 53 12.89 -5.03 -13.92
C PRO A 53 13.80 -4.04 -14.69
N ASN A 54 15.10 -4.08 -14.39
CA ASN A 54 16.13 -3.37 -15.13
C ASN A 54 16.00 -1.82 -15.16
N LEU A 55 15.14 -1.23 -14.30
CA LEU A 55 15.16 0.18 -14.00
C LEU A 55 15.68 0.40 -12.58
N TYR A 56 16.65 1.29 -12.42
CA TYR A 56 17.25 1.64 -11.14
C TYR A 56 17.47 3.13 -11.03
N PHE A 57 17.60 3.62 -9.82
CA PHE A 57 18.11 4.97 -9.54
C PHE A 57 19.31 4.89 -8.58
N ARG A 58 20.08 5.97 -8.52
CA ARG A 58 21.20 6.08 -7.57
C ARG A 58 20.80 6.99 -6.43
N TYR A 59 21.00 6.50 -5.22
CA TYR A 59 20.61 7.22 -4.02
C TYR A 59 21.79 7.42 -3.06
N GLY A 60 21.76 8.59 -2.42
CA GLY A 60 22.72 8.97 -1.40
C GLY A 60 24.14 9.24 -1.96
N MET A 61 25.03 9.62 -1.06
CA MET A 61 26.42 9.99 -1.43
C MET A 61 27.23 8.83 -2.00
N THR A 62 26.83 7.59 -1.75
CA THR A 62 27.53 6.40 -2.25
C THR A 62 27.15 6.05 -3.69
N GLY A 63 26.08 6.64 -4.23
CA GLY A 63 25.55 6.31 -5.55
C GLY A 63 25.12 4.84 -5.67
N LYS A 64 24.72 4.21 -4.58
CA LYS A 64 24.22 2.83 -4.57
C LYS A 64 22.97 2.72 -5.45
N LYS A 65 22.89 1.64 -6.24
CA LYS A 65 21.69 1.34 -7.04
C LYS A 65 20.54 0.90 -6.14
N TYR A 66 19.40 1.51 -6.37
CA TYR A 66 18.11 1.09 -5.82
C TYR A 66 17.12 0.78 -6.94
N TYR A 67 16.25 -0.18 -6.70
CA TYR A 67 15.22 -0.62 -7.64
C TYR A 67 13.82 -0.27 -7.12
N ALA A 68 12.81 -0.45 -7.94
CA ALA A 68 11.43 -0.07 -7.64
C ALA A 68 10.81 -0.78 -6.44
N ASN A 69 11.38 -1.91 -5.99
CA ASN A 69 10.77 -2.84 -5.04
C ASN A 69 10.28 -2.20 -3.73
N LEU A 70 8.99 -2.27 -3.48
CA LEU A 70 8.32 -1.82 -2.27
C LEU A 70 7.98 -3.00 -1.36
N GLN A 71 8.11 -2.81 -0.06
CA GLN A 71 7.56 -3.71 0.96
C GLN A 71 6.49 -2.93 1.73
N CYS A 72 5.25 -3.40 1.65
CA CYS A 72 4.09 -2.71 2.22
C CYS A 72 3.33 -3.60 3.20
N PHE A 73 2.80 -3.00 4.26
CA PHE A 73 1.85 -3.61 5.17
C PHE A 73 0.59 -2.75 5.28
N ILE A 74 -0.57 -3.32 4.93
CA ILE A 74 -1.87 -2.68 5.12
C ILE A 74 -2.42 -3.12 6.47
N LEU A 75 -2.38 -2.21 7.42
CA LEU A 75 -2.83 -2.39 8.79
C LEU A 75 -4.28 -1.96 8.92
N ALA A 76 -5.18 -2.92 9.12
CA ALA A 76 -6.60 -2.66 9.19
C ALA A 76 -7.30 -3.64 10.15
N ALA A 77 -8.43 -3.25 10.70
CA ALA A 77 -9.26 -4.14 11.50
C ALA A 77 -9.78 -5.35 10.71
N ALA A 78 -10.29 -6.35 11.40
CA ALA A 78 -11.04 -7.42 10.76
C ALA A 78 -12.28 -6.85 10.05
N ALA A 79 -12.65 -7.43 8.92
CA ALA A 79 -13.80 -7.01 8.10
C ALA A 79 -13.77 -5.53 7.63
N SER A 80 -12.59 -4.96 7.39
CA SER A 80 -12.36 -3.57 6.97
C SER A 80 -12.32 -3.37 5.45
N GLY A 81 -12.69 -4.35 4.64
CA GLY A 81 -12.59 -4.27 3.17
C GLY A 81 -11.18 -4.56 2.61
N LYS A 82 -10.19 -4.86 3.47
CA LYS A 82 -8.80 -5.09 3.03
C LYS A 82 -8.62 -6.21 1.98
N GLY A 83 -9.61 -7.09 1.84
CA GLY A 83 -9.62 -8.14 0.80
C GLY A 83 -9.54 -7.61 -0.64
N ILE A 84 -9.88 -6.32 -0.89
CA ILE A 84 -9.73 -5.70 -2.20
C ILE A 84 -8.26 -5.68 -2.67
N ALA A 85 -7.29 -5.74 -1.75
CA ALA A 85 -5.86 -5.84 -2.06
C ALA A 85 -5.52 -7.04 -2.95
N ASN A 86 -6.32 -8.13 -2.90
CA ASN A 86 -6.13 -9.32 -3.74
C ASN A 86 -6.31 -9.03 -5.24
N GLN A 87 -6.99 -7.93 -5.62
CA GLN A 87 -7.08 -7.52 -7.02
C GLN A 87 -5.69 -7.20 -7.61
N ALA A 88 -4.77 -6.70 -6.79
CA ALA A 88 -3.39 -6.47 -7.23
C ALA A 88 -2.61 -7.79 -7.44
N LEU A 89 -2.93 -8.86 -6.70
CA LEU A 89 -2.37 -10.19 -6.95
C LEU A 89 -2.83 -10.74 -8.31
N GLU A 90 -4.12 -10.58 -8.65
CA GLU A 90 -4.66 -11.02 -9.94
C GLU A 90 -3.98 -10.31 -11.13
N MET A 91 -3.55 -9.06 -10.95
CA MET A 91 -2.74 -8.34 -11.93
C MET A 91 -1.37 -9.00 -12.13
N VAL A 92 -0.68 -9.39 -11.05
CA VAL A 92 0.65 -10.01 -11.11
C VAL A 92 0.59 -11.43 -11.64
N ARG A 93 -0.47 -12.20 -11.37
CA ARG A 93 -0.65 -13.57 -11.86
C ARG A 93 -0.54 -13.68 -13.37
N VAL A 94 -0.98 -12.67 -14.11
CA VAL A 94 -0.85 -12.62 -15.58
C VAL A 94 0.63 -12.66 -16.02
N ILE A 95 1.52 -12.06 -15.21
CA ILE A 95 2.96 -12.08 -15.49
C ILE A 95 3.58 -13.36 -14.98
N ASP A 96 3.17 -13.80 -13.79
CA ASP A 96 3.68 -15.01 -13.14
C ASP A 96 3.46 -16.30 -13.95
N GLU A 97 2.38 -16.36 -14.74
CA GLU A 97 2.12 -17.48 -15.66
C GLU A 97 3.25 -17.71 -16.67
N GLN A 98 3.97 -16.67 -17.08
CA GLN A 98 5.06 -16.75 -18.06
C GLN A 98 6.43 -16.54 -17.40
N TYR A 99 6.49 -15.72 -16.38
CA TYR A 99 7.71 -15.32 -15.67
C TYR A 99 7.50 -15.50 -14.17
N PRO A 100 7.78 -16.69 -13.63
CA PRO A 100 7.57 -16.99 -12.22
C PRO A 100 8.22 -15.96 -11.31
N MET A 101 7.41 -15.32 -10.46
CA MET A 101 7.85 -14.30 -9.51
C MET A 101 7.16 -14.38 -8.15
N LEU A 102 6.07 -15.15 -8.03
CA LEU A 102 5.36 -15.28 -6.77
C LEU A 102 6.16 -16.13 -5.78
N ILE A 103 6.31 -15.62 -4.57
CA ILE A 103 6.96 -16.29 -3.43
C ILE A 103 5.92 -16.42 -2.31
N ALA A 104 5.63 -17.65 -1.90
CA ALA A 104 4.71 -17.89 -0.80
C ALA A 104 5.31 -17.45 0.55
N GLY A 105 4.53 -16.75 1.35
CA GLY A 105 4.89 -16.39 2.73
C GLY A 105 4.90 -17.58 3.67
N ASP A 106 4.05 -18.59 3.42
CA ASP A 106 4.05 -19.87 4.13
C ASP A 106 5.17 -20.77 3.62
N SER A 107 6.39 -20.45 4.00
CA SER A 107 7.60 -21.14 3.56
C SER A 107 8.61 -21.28 4.69
N THR A 108 9.38 -22.35 4.70
CA THR A 108 10.57 -22.39 5.54
C THR A 108 11.60 -21.39 5.00
N LEU A 109 12.50 -20.90 5.86
CA LEU A 109 13.58 -20.00 5.44
C LEU A 109 14.42 -20.61 4.30
N ALA A 110 14.60 -21.91 4.28
CA ALA A 110 15.34 -22.62 3.24
C ALA A 110 14.58 -22.58 1.90
N ALA A 111 13.27 -22.80 1.91
CA ALA A 111 12.42 -22.74 0.73
C ALA A 111 12.32 -21.31 0.19
N PHE A 112 12.14 -20.31 1.08
CA PHE A 112 12.15 -18.90 0.70
C PHE A 112 13.43 -18.49 -0.04
N TYR A 113 14.60 -18.84 0.51
CA TYR A 113 15.85 -18.50 -0.18
C TYR A 113 16.00 -19.25 -1.50
N LYS A 114 15.57 -20.52 -1.55
CA LYS A 114 15.62 -21.30 -2.79
C LYS A 114 14.75 -20.65 -3.87
N ALA A 115 13.52 -20.26 -3.54
CA ALA A 115 12.65 -19.58 -4.46
C ALA A 115 13.25 -18.25 -4.97
N LEU A 116 13.82 -17.47 -4.06
CA LEU A 116 14.48 -16.21 -4.43
C LEU A 116 15.72 -16.41 -5.30
N GLU A 117 16.52 -17.48 -5.05
CA GLU A 117 17.66 -17.87 -5.89
C GLU A 117 17.21 -18.29 -7.30
N GLU A 118 16.17 -19.13 -7.40
CA GLU A 118 15.63 -19.61 -8.67
C GLU A 118 15.05 -18.47 -9.53
N GLN A 119 14.58 -17.40 -8.89
CA GLN A 119 14.07 -16.19 -9.54
C GLN A 119 15.15 -15.09 -9.68
N ASN A 120 16.43 -15.44 -9.65
CA ASN A 120 17.54 -14.49 -9.78
C ASN A 120 17.50 -13.31 -8.79
N GLY A 121 17.04 -13.57 -7.59
CA GLY A 121 16.91 -12.59 -6.52
C GLY A 121 15.66 -11.69 -6.62
N CYS A 122 14.82 -11.87 -7.63
CA CYS A 122 13.58 -11.11 -7.79
C CYS A 122 12.39 -11.90 -7.23
N GLY A 123 11.35 -11.20 -6.77
CA GLY A 123 10.14 -11.87 -6.32
C GLY A 123 9.07 -10.92 -5.81
N TYR A 124 7.84 -11.43 -5.75
CA TYR A 124 6.71 -10.78 -5.14
C TYR A 124 6.04 -11.70 -4.13
N MET A 125 5.92 -11.23 -2.90
CA MET A 125 5.19 -11.91 -1.83
C MET A 125 3.90 -11.17 -1.54
N HIS A 126 2.78 -11.90 -1.58
CA HIS A 126 1.47 -11.34 -1.28
C HIS A 126 0.75 -12.23 -0.28
N GLU A 127 0.50 -11.72 0.92
CA GLU A 127 -0.24 -12.44 1.96
C GLU A 127 -1.37 -11.58 2.51
N SER A 128 -2.59 -12.13 2.42
CA SER A 128 -3.80 -11.49 2.95
C SER A 128 -3.89 -11.57 4.47
N GLU A 129 -3.07 -12.40 5.11
CA GLU A 129 -2.96 -12.58 6.56
C GLU A 129 -1.50 -12.52 6.98
N GLY A 130 -1.09 -11.38 7.54
CA GLY A 130 0.30 -11.16 7.98
C GLY A 130 0.80 -12.14 9.05
N SER A 131 -0.09 -12.86 9.73
CA SER A 131 0.25 -13.93 10.67
C SER A 131 0.99 -15.09 10.00
N VAL A 132 0.74 -15.38 8.74
CA VAL A 132 1.41 -16.46 8.00
C VAL A 132 2.92 -16.40 8.18
N ILE A 133 3.53 -15.23 8.01
CA ILE A 133 4.98 -15.05 8.18
C ILE A 133 5.39 -15.16 9.66
N THR A 134 4.63 -14.56 10.58
CA THR A 134 5.01 -14.48 12.00
C THR A 134 4.80 -15.80 12.74
N ASP A 135 3.86 -16.61 12.33
CA ASP A 135 3.60 -17.92 12.95
C ASP A 135 4.71 -18.92 12.61
N ILE A 136 5.27 -18.86 11.40
CA ILE A 136 6.49 -19.61 11.02
C ILE A 136 7.68 -19.18 11.90
N TRP A 137 7.80 -17.91 12.23
CA TRP A 137 8.87 -17.42 13.12
C TRP A 137 8.72 -17.95 14.55
N LYS A 138 7.49 -17.96 15.08
CA LYS A 138 7.20 -18.51 16.43
C LYS A 138 7.45 -20.01 16.50
N ALA A 139 7.21 -20.72 15.43
CA ALA A 139 7.50 -22.15 15.34
C ALA A 139 9.01 -22.48 15.33
N GLY A 140 9.89 -21.45 15.39
CA GLY A 140 11.34 -21.62 15.39
C GLY A 140 11.93 -22.04 14.04
N ALA A 141 11.09 -22.15 13.01
CA ALA A 141 11.51 -22.62 11.70
C ALA A 141 12.29 -21.57 10.89
N ALA A 142 12.06 -20.27 11.14
CA ALA A 142 12.77 -19.22 10.43
C ALA A 142 12.48 -17.81 10.97
N ASN A 143 13.49 -16.96 11.02
CA ASN A 143 13.31 -15.52 11.19
C ASN A 143 13.69 -14.81 9.89
N TYR A 144 12.68 -14.45 9.10
CA TYR A 144 12.87 -13.72 7.83
C TYR A 144 13.29 -12.26 8.01
N ASN A 145 13.16 -11.69 9.21
CA ASN A 145 13.33 -10.26 9.44
C ASN A 145 14.64 -9.72 8.84
N THR A 146 15.76 -10.42 9.05
CA THR A 146 17.04 -10.03 8.48
C THR A 146 17.05 -10.11 6.95
N ALA A 147 16.46 -11.16 6.37
CA ALA A 147 16.39 -11.33 4.92
C ALA A 147 15.50 -10.26 4.28
N LEU A 148 14.34 -9.95 4.87
CA LEU A 148 13.44 -8.91 4.41
C LEU A 148 14.09 -7.53 4.48
N ARG A 149 14.78 -7.20 5.56
CA ARG A 149 15.53 -5.94 5.70
C ARG A 149 16.63 -5.80 4.66
N LYS A 150 17.41 -6.87 4.42
CA LYS A 150 18.44 -6.90 3.39
C LYS A 150 17.85 -6.75 2.00
N ALA A 151 16.75 -7.45 1.71
CA ALA A 151 16.06 -7.33 0.44
C ALA A 151 15.48 -5.94 0.20
N ALA A 152 14.96 -5.27 1.24
CA ALA A 152 14.47 -3.89 1.15
C ALA A 152 15.57 -2.89 0.74
N GLU A 153 16.82 -3.18 1.10
CA GLU A 153 17.98 -2.35 0.80
C GLU A 153 18.85 -2.92 -0.35
N HIS A 154 18.41 -3.98 -1.02
CA HIS A 154 19.17 -4.68 -2.05
C HIS A 154 20.59 -5.12 -1.57
N GLU A 155 20.70 -5.45 -0.27
CA GLU A 155 21.94 -5.92 0.32
C GLU A 155 22.12 -7.42 0.07
N PRO A 156 23.37 -7.89 -0.19
CA PRO A 156 23.61 -9.30 -0.43
C PRO A 156 23.13 -10.19 0.71
N ILE A 157 22.47 -11.28 0.35
CA ILE A 157 22.05 -12.33 1.27
C ILE A 157 22.95 -13.54 1.06
N SER A 158 23.97 -13.68 1.90
CA SER A 158 24.92 -14.78 1.82
C SER A 158 24.54 -15.87 2.81
N ARG A 159 24.73 -17.14 2.42
CA ARG A 159 24.43 -18.31 3.23
C ARG A 159 25.54 -19.35 3.09
N ASN A 160 26.02 -19.82 4.23
CA ASN A 160 26.94 -20.95 4.30
C ASN A 160 26.15 -22.20 4.69
N ARG A 161 26.24 -23.25 3.90
CA ARG A 161 25.68 -24.58 4.17
C ARG A 161 26.74 -25.64 4.07
N VAL A 162 26.50 -26.80 4.69
CA VAL A 162 27.38 -27.96 4.58
C VAL A 162 27.64 -28.38 3.13
N LYS A 163 26.67 -28.13 2.23
CA LYS A 163 26.74 -28.46 0.80
C LYS A 163 27.23 -27.31 -0.11
N GLY A 164 27.74 -26.23 0.46
CA GLY A 164 28.25 -25.07 -0.29
C GLY A 164 27.70 -23.73 0.17
N ALA A 165 28.38 -22.65 -0.24
CA ALA A 165 27.94 -21.28 -0.02
C ALA A 165 27.05 -20.86 -1.20
N SER A 166 26.02 -20.08 -0.91
CA SER A 166 25.21 -19.38 -1.91
C SER A 166 25.05 -17.92 -1.54
N GLU A 167 24.93 -17.05 -2.55
CA GLU A 167 24.76 -15.63 -2.36
C GLU A 167 23.76 -15.07 -3.37
N ILE A 168 22.75 -14.36 -2.86
CA ILE A 168 21.84 -13.53 -3.65
C ILE A 168 22.41 -12.10 -3.60
N LYS A 169 23.07 -11.67 -4.66
CA LYS A 169 23.85 -10.42 -4.65
C LYS A 169 22.98 -9.17 -4.56
N ASN A 170 21.88 -9.12 -5.31
CA ASN A 170 20.97 -7.98 -5.38
C ASN A 170 19.52 -8.47 -5.21
N PRO A 171 19.09 -8.82 -4.01
CA PRO A 171 17.71 -9.25 -3.79
C PRO A 171 16.73 -8.10 -4.10
N ARG A 172 15.73 -8.40 -4.91
CA ARG A 172 14.69 -7.48 -5.37
C ARG A 172 13.33 -8.05 -5.01
N LEU A 173 13.00 -8.01 -3.72
CA LEU A 173 11.75 -8.55 -3.19
C LEU A 173 10.76 -7.42 -2.96
N SER A 174 9.68 -7.43 -3.71
CA SER A 174 8.48 -6.67 -3.44
C SER A 174 7.53 -7.45 -2.55
N MET A 175 6.80 -6.78 -1.68
CA MET A 175 5.93 -7.46 -0.73
C MET A 175 4.70 -6.65 -0.42
N LEU A 176 3.57 -7.32 -0.35
CA LEU A 176 2.33 -6.81 0.22
C LEU A 176 1.80 -7.76 1.28
N LEU A 177 1.68 -7.27 2.48
CA LEU A 177 1.01 -7.98 3.57
C LEU A 177 -0.22 -7.19 3.99
N THR A 178 -1.28 -7.87 4.35
CA THR A 178 -2.41 -7.25 5.05
C THR A 178 -2.63 -7.92 6.39
N GLY A 179 -3.10 -7.18 7.38
CA GLY A 179 -3.30 -7.78 8.68
C GLY A 179 -3.85 -6.82 9.73
N THR A 180 -4.10 -7.40 10.92
CA THR A 180 -4.52 -6.66 12.11
C THR A 180 -3.31 -6.11 12.88
N PHE A 181 -3.57 -5.26 13.86
CA PHE A 181 -2.52 -4.70 14.70
C PHE A 181 -1.69 -5.78 15.43
N GLY A 182 -2.34 -6.83 15.93
CA GLY A 182 -1.62 -7.94 16.58
C GLY A 182 -0.64 -8.65 15.65
N GLN A 183 -1.03 -8.85 14.38
CA GLN A 183 -0.18 -9.43 13.33
C GLN A 183 0.97 -8.49 12.95
N TYR A 184 0.67 -7.19 12.79
CA TYR A 184 1.69 -6.17 12.52
C TYR A 184 2.73 -6.08 13.64
N ARG A 185 2.28 -6.03 14.91
CA ARG A 185 3.18 -5.97 16.07
C ARG A 185 4.06 -7.22 16.20
N ALA A 186 3.57 -8.39 15.78
CA ALA A 186 4.39 -9.60 15.74
C ALA A 186 5.50 -9.51 14.68
N LEU A 187 5.25 -8.84 13.54
CA LEU A 187 6.24 -8.59 12.48
C LEU A 187 7.22 -7.48 12.84
N VAL A 188 6.71 -6.41 13.46
CA VAL A 188 7.46 -5.20 13.86
C VAL A 188 7.27 -4.99 15.37
N PRO A 189 8.02 -5.72 16.21
CA PRO A 189 7.82 -5.71 17.66
C PRO A 189 8.27 -4.42 18.33
N SER A 190 9.12 -3.62 17.69
CA SER A 190 9.68 -2.38 18.22
C SER A 190 9.98 -1.43 17.07
N VAL A 191 9.87 -0.13 17.32
CA VAL A 191 10.27 0.93 16.38
C VAL A 191 11.78 0.98 16.16
N GLU A 192 12.57 0.50 17.12
CA GLU A 192 14.02 0.34 17.00
C GLU A 192 14.40 -0.82 16.10
N ASN A 193 13.45 -1.74 15.83
CA ASN A 193 13.63 -2.75 14.82
C ASN A 193 13.80 -2.07 13.46
N GLY A 194 14.97 -2.11 12.88
CA GLY A 194 15.29 -1.48 11.60
C GLY A 194 14.34 -1.87 10.45
N TYR A 195 13.43 -2.82 10.65
CA TYR A 195 12.41 -3.18 9.67
C TYR A 195 11.25 -2.16 9.65
N PHE A 196 10.91 -1.54 10.79
CA PHE A 196 9.89 -0.49 10.85
C PHE A 196 10.09 0.58 9.78
N SER A 197 11.29 1.12 9.66
CA SER A 197 11.60 2.20 8.73
C SER A 197 11.72 1.77 7.25
N ARG A 198 11.72 0.47 6.97
CA ARG A 198 11.80 -0.12 5.61
C ARG A 198 10.46 -0.61 5.09
N LEU A 199 9.53 -0.92 5.99
CA LEU A 199 8.21 -1.42 5.69
C LEU A 199 7.22 -0.26 5.62
N LEU A 200 6.74 0.07 4.43
CA LEU A 200 5.68 1.06 4.27
C LEU A 200 4.41 0.55 4.95
N THR A 201 3.98 1.23 5.97
CA THR A 201 2.78 0.85 6.72
C THR A 201 1.65 1.80 6.41
N VAL A 202 0.53 1.25 5.96
CA VAL A 202 -0.70 1.98 5.67
C VAL A 202 -1.75 1.63 6.72
N VAL A 203 -2.09 2.57 7.56
CA VAL A 203 -3.10 2.39 8.61
C VAL A 203 -4.47 2.76 8.06
N ILE A 204 -5.37 1.80 8.01
CA ILE A 204 -6.74 2.03 7.56
C ILE A 204 -7.64 2.19 8.78
N PRO A 205 -8.26 3.36 8.97
CA PRO A 205 -9.19 3.58 10.05
C PRO A 205 -10.36 2.59 10.00
N SER A 206 -10.86 2.20 11.17
CA SER A 206 -12.06 1.35 11.25
C SER A 206 -13.28 2.13 10.75
N THR A 207 -14.01 1.54 9.83
CA THR A 207 -15.34 2.03 9.45
C THR A 207 -16.38 1.56 10.45
N ASN A 208 -17.27 2.46 10.87
CA ASN A 208 -18.36 2.10 11.76
C ASN A 208 -19.55 1.56 10.95
N GLY A 209 -20.07 0.43 11.39
CA GLY A 209 -21.32 -0.15 10.89
C GLY A 209 -21.14 -1.36 9.97
N PHE A 210 -22.27 -1.98 9.65
CA PHE A 210 -22.35 -3.14 8.76
C PHE A 210 -22.50 -2.65 7.30
N ASP A 211 -21.59 -3.07 6.46
CA ASP A 211 -21.66 -2.77 5.03
C ASP A 211 -22.64 -3.74 4.33
N LYS A 212 -23.77 -3.19 3.89
CA LYS A 212 -24.81 -3.98 3.20
C LYS A 212 -24.33 -4.58 1.88
N ARG A 213 -23.23 -4.12 1.31
CA ARG A 213 -22.63 -4.68 0.09
C ARG A 213 -22.18 -6.12 0.27
N TYR A 214 -21.79 -6.53 1.47
CA TYR A 214 -21.39 -7.92 1.76
C TYR A 214 -22.50 -8.97 1.54
N VAL A 215 -23.76 -8.55 1.56
CA VAL A 215 -24.91 -9.43 1.29
C VAL A 215 -25.53 -9.18 -0.08
N SER A 216 -24.91 -8.33 -0.91
CA SER A 216 -25.40 -8.04 -2.27
C SER A 216 -24.88 -9.08 -3.25
N SER A 217 -25.78 -9.70 -4.03
CA SER A 217 -25.43 -10.66 -5.08
C SER A 217 -25.03 -10.00 -6.41
N LYS A 218 -24.88 -8.66 -6.45
CA LYS A 218 -24.61 -7.90 -7.69
C LYS A 218 -23.12 -7.82 -8.06
N GLY A 219 -22.23 -8.50 -7.33
CA GLY A 219 -20.80 -8.50 -7.61
C GLY A 219 -20.39 -9.61 -8.59
N GLY A 220 -19.79 -9.25 -9.71
CA GLY A 220 -19.03 -10.16 -10.57
C GLY A 220 -17.52 -9.96 -10.40
N GLN A 221 -16.69 -10.94 -10.76
CA GLN A 221 -15.25 -10.70 -10.84
C GLN A 221 -14.96 -9.66 -11.93
N SER A 222 -14.25 -8.60 -11.54
CA SER A 222 -13.80 -7.59 -12.52
C SER A 222 -12.68 -8.16 -13.38
N ILE A 223 -12.70 -7.85 -14.67
CA ILE A 223 -11.63 -8.20 -15.62
C ILE A 223 -10.51 -7.15 -15.65
N ILE A 224 -10.69 -6.03 -14.92
CA ILE A 224 -9.73 -4.91 -14.89
C ILE A 224 -8.33 -5.38 -14.44
N PRO A 225 -8.16 -6.15 -13.36
CA PRO A 225 -6.82 -6.59 -12.94
C PRO A 225 -6.09 -7.38 -14.04
N GLN A 226 -6.78 -8.28 -14.74
CA GLN A 226 -6.19 -9.04 -15.84
C GLN A 226 -5.85 -8.15 -17.04
N GLN A 227 -6.68 -7.14 -17.35
CA GLN A 227 -6.39 -6.19 -18.43
C GLN A 227 -5.15 -5.34 -18.10
N VAL A 228 -5.07 -4.81 -16.88
CA VAL A 228 -3.90 -4.08 -16.39
C VAL A 228 -2.67 -4.99 -16.36
N GLY A 229 -2.82 -6.24 -15.90
CA GLY A 229 -1.77 -7.24 -15.91
C GLY A 229 -1.19 -7.52 -17.29
N ARG A 230 -2.04 -7.65 -18.33
CA ARG A 230 -1.58 -7.83 -19.73
C ARG A 230 -0.83 -6.60 -20.25
N ALA A 231 -1.28 -5.38 -19.91
CA ALA A 231 -0.57 -4.17 -20.28
C ALA A 231 0.80 -4.11 -19.58
N LEU A 232 0.84 -4.46 -18.30
CA LEU A 232 2.07 -4.48 -17.52
C LEU A 232 3.05 -5.58 -17.97
N LEU A 233 2.55 -6.76 -18.39
CA LEU A 233 3.36 -7.85 -18.94
C LEU A 233 4.21 -7.38 -20.12
N ARG A 234 3.63 -6.65 -21.07
CA ARG A 234 4.36 -6.11 -22.23
C ARG A 234 5.49 -5.17 -21.83
N THR A 235 5.23 -4.33 -20.81
CA THR A 235 6.27 -3.43 -20.28
C THR A 235 7.33 -4.23 -19.54
N TYR A 236 6.93 -5.22 -18.75
CA TYR A 236 7.84 -6.13 -18.06
C TYR A 236 8.78 -6.83 -19.04
N GLU A 237 8.26 -7.43 -20.10
CA GLU A 237 9.05 -8.10 -21.14
C GLU A 237 10.04 -7.13 -21.83
N THR A 238 9.60 -5.93 -22.13
CA THR A 238 10.47 -4.93 -22.74
C THR A 238 11.62 -4.51 -21.82
N LEU A 239 11.32 -4.32 -20.54
CA LEU A 239 12.32 -3.97 -19.55
C LEU A 239 13.25 -5.14 -19.23
N LEU A 240 12.71 -6.35 -19.14
CA LEU A 240 13.47 -7.57 -18.85
C LEU A 240 14.48 -7.89 -19.96
N ASN A 241 14.06 -7.77 -21.21
CA ASN A 241 14.90 -8.05 -22.39
C ASN A 241 15.83 -6.87 -22.76
N GLY A 242 15.68 -5.74 -22.10
CA GLY A 242 16.53 -4.56 -22.29
C GLY A 242 17.73 -4.53 -21.35
N GLU A 243 18.65 -3.62 -21.60
CA GLU A 243 19.74 -3.31 -20.68
C GLU A 243 19.23 -2.58 -19.44
N GLU A 244 19.95 -2.72 -18.33
CA GLU A 244 19.68 -1.90 -17.14
C GLU A 244 19.78 -0.41 -17.47
N ARG A 245 18.80 0.37 -17.07
CA ARG A 245 18.74 1.81 -17.33
C ARG A 245 18.62 2.60 -16.04
N GLU A 246 19.35 3.69 -16.00
CA GLU A 246 19.23 4.64 -14.90
C GLU A 246 18.02 5.55 -15.14
N TRP A 247 17.19 5.66 -14.09
CA TRP A 247 16.12 6.64 -13.97
C TRP A 247 16.53 7.62 -12.87
N SER A 248 16.14 8.88 -12.96
CA SER A 248 16.53 9.91 -12.00
C SER A 248 15.45 10.97 -11.85
N LEU A 249 15.38 11.55 -10.67
CA LEU A 249 14.74 12.85 -10.48
C LEU A 249 15.60 13.93 -11.15
N ALA A 250 14.96 14.98 -11.69
CA ALA A 250 15.64 16.20 -12.09
C ALA A 250 16.24 16.91 -10.85
N ASP A 251 17.29 17.70 -11.05
CA ASP A 251 17.98 18.31 -9.91
C ASP A 251 17.07 19.24 -9.09
N ALA A 252 16.17 19.97 -9.73
CA ALA A 252 15.16 20.78 -9.04
C ALA A 252 14.18 19.93 -8.20
N GLN A 253 13.84 18.71 -8.67
CA GLN A 253 12.99 17.78 -7.92
C GLN A 253 13.75 17.19 -6.71
N LYS A 254 15.05 16.89 -6.86
CA LYS A 254 15.90 16.43 -5.74
C LYS A 254 16.04 17.50 -4.67
N GLU A 255 16.27 18.74 -5.06
CA GLU A 255 16.36 19.88 -4.13
C GLU A 255 15.03 20.07 -3.39
N ARG A 256 13.92 20.05 -4.12
CA ARG A 256 12.58 20.13 -3.52
C ARG A 256 12.31 18.98 -2.54
N LEU A 257 12.66 17.75 -2.89
CA LEU A 257 12.53 16.59 -2.01
C LEU A 257 13.35 16.76 -0.72
N GLY A 258 14.60 17.21 -0.85
CA GLY A 258 15.48 17.48 0.29
C GLY A 258 14.90 18.51 1.25
N ASN A 259 14.52 19.68 0.74
CA ASN A 259 13.94 20.78 1.53
C ASN A 259 12.61 20.37 2.20
N HIS A 260 11.79 19.61 1.47
CA HIS A 260 10.52 19.12 2.02
C HIS A 260 10.76 18.15 3.19
N LEU A 261 11.59 17.13 3.00
CA LEU A 261 11.85 16.15 4.04
C LEU A 261 12.60 16.74 5.24
N GLU A 262 13.44 17.76 5.06
CA GLU A 262 14.06 18.51 6.16
C GLU A 262 13.00 19.19 7.03
N THR A 263 11.98 19.79 6.40
CA THR A 263 10.85 20.42 7.09
C THR A 263 10.02 19.40 7.86
N GLU A 264 9.66 18.29 7.21
CA GLU A 264 8.93 17.20 7.84
C GLU A 264 9.72 16.54 8.97
N TYR A 265 11.04 16.42 8.80
CA TYR A 265 11.95 15.92 9.83
C TYR A 265 11.83 16.72 11.11
N GLY A 266 12.01 18.06 11.02
CA GLY A 266 11.89 18.93 12.20
C GLY A 266 10.54 18.80 12.91
N THR A 267 9.47 18.71 12.14
CA THR A 267 8.11 18.58 12.66
C THR A 267 7.87 17.22 13.34
N LEU A 268 8.20 16.14 12.66
CA LEU A 268 7.91 14.77 13.12
C LEU A 268 8.81 14.34 14.28
N ILE A 269 10.10 14.71 14.27
CA ILE A 269 10.99 14.42 15.39
C ILE A 269 10.59 15.21 16.63
N GLY A 270 10.16 16.46 16.48
CA GLY A 270 9.60 17.24 17.59
C GLY A 270 8.34 16.63 18.22
N LEU A 271 7.56 15.86 17.44
CA LEU A 271 6.31 15.24 17.89
C LEU A 271 6.48 13.79 18.38
N LEU A 272 7.39 13.01 17.78
CA LEU A 272 7.52 11.56 17.97
C LEU A 272 8.85 11.14 18.61
N GLY A 273 9.82 12.05 18.69
CA GLY A 273 11.15 11.76 19.21
C GLY A 273 12.12 11.16 18.19
N GLU A 274 13.39 11.06 18.60
CA GLU A 274 14.52 10.64 17.73
C GLU A 274 14.37 9.23 17.13
N ASN A 275 13.62 8.35 17.77
CA ASN A 275 13.41 7.00 17.27
C ASN A 275 12.68 6.95 15.93
N PHE A 276 11.96 8.03 15.57
CA PHE A 276 11.29 8.16 14.26
C PHE A 276 12.21 8.63 13.12
N HIS A 277 13.42 9.10 13.45
CA HIS A 277 14.43 9.60 12.49
C HIS A 277 14.60 8.69 11.26
N SER A 278 14.79 7.40 11.49
CA SER A 278 15.07 6.45 10.40
C SER A 278 13.90 6.30 9.41
N ALA A 279 12.67 6.54 9.83
CA ALA A 279 11.50 6.49 8.97
C ALA A 279 11.47 7.69 8.00
N VAL A 280 11.74 8.91 8.51
CA VAL A 280 11.78 10.11 7.67
C VAL A 280 12.91 10.04 6.65
N VAL A 281 14.12 9.68 7.08
CA VAL A 281 15.29 9.58 6.18
C VAL A 281 15.05 8.56 5.05
N ARG A 282 14.42 7.41 5.36
CA ARG A 282 14.12 6.40 4.34
C ARG A 282 12.95 6.74 3.45
N MET A 283 12.10 7.66 3.85
CA MET A 283 10.98 8.10 3.00
C MET A 283 11.47 8.71 1.69
N ALA A 284 12.64 9.33 1.64
CA ALA A 284 13.23 9.81 0.39
C ALA A 284 13.37 8.67 -0.64
N VAL A 285 13.96 7.55 -0.25
CA VAL A 285 14.07 6.35 -1.12
C VAL A 285 12.71 5.82 -1.53
N GLN A 286 11.73 5.84 -0.63
CA GLN A 286 10.39 5.34 -0.95
C GLN A 286 9.65 6.25 -1.94
N ILE A 287 9.81 7.57 -1.82
CA ILE A 287 9.26 8.53 -2.79
C ILE A 287 9.89 8.33 -4.18
N GLU A 288 11.21 8.15 -4.26
CA GLU A 288 11.88 7.85 -5.53
C GLU A 288 11.41 6.52 -6.13
N ARG A 289 11.21 5.48 -5.32
CA ARG A 289 10.63 4.21 -5.78
C ARG A 289 9.22 4.38 -6.33
N ILE A 290 8.36 5.10 -5.63
CA ILE A 290 7.00 5.38 -6.08
C ILE A 290 7.02 6.17 -7.39
N ALA A 291 7.85 7.21 -7.50
CA ALA A 291 7.98 8.01 -8.71
C ALA A 291 8.45 7.16 -9.91
N LEU A 292 9.43 6.26 -9.70
CA LEU A 292 9.89 5.32 -10.72
C LEU A 292 8.77 4.37 -11.15
N ILE A 293 7.97 3.85 -10.22
CA ILE A 293 6.82 2.97 -10.53
C ILE A 293 5.79 3.74 -11.35
N LEU A 294 5.45 4.97 -10.97
CA LEU A 294 4.49 5.81 -11.72
C LEU A 294 4.98 6.05 -13.13
N SER A 295 6.26 6.39 -13.31
CA SER A 295 6.88 6.57 -14.62
C SER A 295 6.81 5.29 -15.46
N ALA A 296 7.09 4.12 -14.87
CA ALA A 296 6.98 2.82 -15.56
C ALA A 296 5.53 2.49 -15.97
N LEU A 297 4.55 2.73 -15.08
CA LEU A 297 3.14 2.53 -15.38
C LEU A 297 2.62 3.46 -16.48
N ARG A 298 3.18 4.66 -16.58
CA ARG A 298 2.84 5.61 -17.65
C ARG A 298 3.34 5.13 -19.02
N LEU A 299 4.52 4.52 -19.06
CA LEU A 299 5.04 3.86 -20.26
C LEU A 299 4.12 2.72 -20.73
N CYS A 300 3.50 1.97 -19.81
CA CYS A 300 2.48 0.96 -20.15
C CYS A 300 1.30 1.58 -20.91
N SER A 301 0.76 2.66 -20.39
CA SER A 301 -0.45 3.29 -20.92
C SER A 301 -0.24 3.88 -22.32
N GLN A 302 0.90 4.51 -22.56
CA GLN A 302 1.24 5.09 -23.86
C GLN A 302 1.35 4.04 -24.97
N ARG A 303 1.88 2.87 -24.66
CA ARG A 303 1.99 1.77 -25.63
C ARG A 303 0.66 1.14 -26.00
N CYS A 304 -0.23 0.94 -25.02
CA CYS A 304 -1.58 0.44 -25.29
C CYS A 304 -2.35 1.37 -26.24
N SER A 305 -2.24 2.68 -26.06
CA SER A 305 -2.90 3.66 -26.92
C SER A 305 -2.31 3.68 -28.34
N ALA A 306 -1.00 3.53 -28.48
CA ALA A 306 -0.33 3.45 -29.79
C ALA A 306 -0.72 2.18 -30.55
N GLU A 307 -0.79 1.04 -29.89
CA GLU A 307 -1.21 -0.23 -30.49
C GLU A 307 -2.68 -0.23 -30.90
N GLN A 308 -3.58 0.34 -30.11
CA GLN A 308 -4.97 0.51 -30.47
C GLN A 308 -5.14 1.42 -31.68
N SER A 309 -4.37 2.49 -31.78
CA SER A 309 -4.37 3.37 -32.93
C SER A 309 -3.87 2.66 -34.19
N LEU A 310 -2.85 1.79 -34.06
CA LEU A 310 -2.31 0.99 -35.17
C LEU A 310 -3.28 -0.14 -35.60
N SER A 311 -4.00 -0.76 -34.67
CA SER A 311 -5.01 -1.78 -35.02
C SER A 311 -6.19 -1.18 -35.78
N ILE A 312 -6.63 0.03 -35.43
CA ILE A 312 -7.68 0.76 -36.14
C ILE A 312 -7.21 1.12 -37.57
N VAL A 313 -5.93 1.51 -37.73
CA VAL A 313 -5.36 1.80 -39.04
C VAL A 313 -5.15 0.54 -39.87
N SER A 314 -4.84 -0.62 -39.24
CA SER A 314 -4.65 -1.91 -39.95
C SER A 314 -5.96 -2.56 -40.38
N GLU A 315 -7.04 -2.35 -39.68
CA GLU A 315 -8.40 -2.78 -40.10
C GLU A 315 -8.92 -1.96 -41.27
N SER A 316 -8.43 -0.71 -41.45
CA SER A 316 -8.79 0.12 -42.59
C SER A 316 -7.94 -0.10 -43.85
N ASN A 317 -6.81 -0.80 -43.76
CA ASN A 317 -5.89 -1.09 -44.88
C ASN A 317 -5.49 -2.57 -44.89
N SER A 318 -6.19 -3.39 -45.67
CA SER A 318 -5.93 -4.85 -45.80
C SER A 318 -4.67 -5.23 -46.59
N ASP A 319 -3.81 -4.30 -47.03
CA ASP A 319 -2.70 -4.56 -47.95
C ASP A 319 -1.28 -4.29 -47.42
N ILE A 320 -1.07 -4.26 -46.11
CA ILE A 320 0.27 -4.05 -45.53
C ILE A 320 1.01 -5.40 -45.38
N SER A 321 2.17 -5.56 -46.05
CA SER A 321 2.97 -6.77 -46.06
C SER A 321 3.59 -7.13 -44.69
N SER A 322 3.89 -8.45 -44.48
CA SER A 322 4.47 -8.96 -43.22
C SER A 322 5.85 -8.34 -42.88
N ALA A 323 6.59 -7.88 -43.92
CA ALA A 323 7.89 -7.21 -43.73
C ALA A 323 7.75 -5.81 -43.14
N GLU A 324 6.68 -5.08 -43.48
CA GLU A 324 6.38 -3.76 -42.92
C GLU A 324 5.87 -3.85 -41.48
N ARG A 325 5.18 -4.92 -41.12
CA ARG A 325 4.83 -5.19 -39.68
C ARG A 325 6.09 -5.33 -38.83
N THR A 326 7.09 -6.05 -39.29
CA THR A 326 8.35 -6.27 -38.57
C THR A 326 9.17 -4.96 -38.43
N SER A 327 9.13 -4.10 -39.45
CA SER A 327 9.79 -2.78 -39.40
C SER A 327 9.09 -1.80 -38.48
N THR A 328 7.77 -1.85 -38.38
CA THR A 328 6.97 -1.01 -37.49
C THR A 328 7.19 -1.41 -36.02
N TRP A 329 7.38 -2.70 -35.73
CA TRP A 329 7.82 -3.17 -34.41
C TRP A 329 9.22 -2.68 -34.02
N ARG A 330 10.15 -2.62 -34.96
CA ARG A 330 11.49 -2.04 -34.74
C ARG A 330 11.43 -0.54 -34.44
N ILE A 331 10.52 0.20 -35.05
CA ILE A 331 10.34 1.64 -34.79
C ILE A 331 9.75 1.89 -33.39
N ALA A 332 8.85 1.04 -32.92
CA ALA A 332 8.34 1.08 -31.55
C ALA A 332 9.39 0.64 -30.50
N LEU A 333 10.37 -0.17 -30.89
CA LEU A 333 11.46 -0.67 -30.05
C LEU A 333 12.73 0.16 -30.10
N THR A 334 12.91 1.00 -31.11
CA THR A 334 14.07 1.89 -31.19
C THR A 334 13.86 3.15 -30.36
N TRP A 335 14.23 3.05 -29.12
CA TRP A 335 14.70 4.15 -28.31
C TRP A 335 16.01 4.75 -28.86
N GLN A 336 16.42 4.28 -30.01
CA GLN A 336 17.59 4.71 -30.77
C GLN A 336 17.09 5.11 -32.16
N SER A 337 16.77 6.34 -32.32
CA SER A 337 17.19 7.12 -33.49
C SER A 337 16.48 8.46 -33.47
N GLU A 338 17.26 9.40 -33.81
CA GLU A 338 16.94 10.77 -34.11
C GLU A 338 15.68 10.92 -34.97
N LYS A 339 14.88 11.94 -34.63
CA LYS A 339 13.78 12.47 -35.43
C LYS A 339 12.48 11.68 -35.48
N GLY A 340 11.74 11.68 -34.38
CA GLY A 340 10.33 11.37 -34.35
C GLY A 340 9.67 12.02 -33.13
N ARG A 341 9.33 13.30 -33.23
CA ARG A 341 8.50 13.99 -32.25
C ARG A 341 7.14 13.34 -32.21
N LEU A 342 6.88 12.53 -31.18
CA LEU A 342 5.54 12.27 -30.74
C LEU A 342 5.11 13.48 -29.89
N ALA A 343 4.18 14.23 -30.40
CA ALA A 343 3.56 15.33 -29.69
C ALA A 343 2.87 14.79 -28.42
N GLY A 344 3.28 15.26 -27.23
CA GLY A 344 2.47 15.11 -26.04
C GLY A 344 3.12 14.68 -24.73
N SER A 345 4.40 14.30 -24.66
CA SER A 345 5.13 14.28 -23.39
C SER A 345 6.63 14.30 -23.64
N GLN A 346 7.27 15.43 -23.36
CA GLN A 346 8.70 15.47 -23.16
C GLN A 346 9.02 14.72 -21.86
N ALA A 347 9.35 13.44 -21.95
CA ALA A 347 10.29 12.87 -21.03
C ALA A 347 11.63 13.49 -21.41
N ASP A 348 12.06 14.50 -20.68
CA ASP A 348 13.34 15.15 -20.88
C ASP A 348 14.42 14.10 -20.69
N ARG A 349 15.20 13.82 -21.74
CA ARG A 349 16.38 12.98 -21.65
C ARG A 349 17.57 13.89 -21.36
N GLU A 350 18.31 13.54 -20.33
CA GLU A 350 19.66 14.07 -20.18
C GLU A 350 20.54 13.64 -21.37
N PRO A 351 21.57 14.43 -21.73
CA PRO A 351 22.50 14.12 -22.82
C PRO A 351 23.19 12.74 -22.66
N ASP A 352 23.21 12.18 -21.44
CA ASP A 352 23.82 10.91 -21.10
C ASP A 352 22.86 9.69 -21.20
N GLY A 353 21.62 9.89 -21.65
CA GLY A 353 20.64 8.80 -21.90
C GLY A 353 19.84 8.32 -20.70
N ARG A 354 19.95 8.97 -19.51
CA ARG A 354 19.11 8.70 -18.36
C ARG A 354 17.65 9.03 -18.62
N LEU A 355 16.75 8.29 -17.98
CA LEU A 355 15.31 8.59 -17.95
C LEU A 355 15.03 9.56 -16.82
N LEU A 356 14.40 10.70 -17.12
CA LEU A 356 14.01 11.66 -16.11
C LEU A 356 12.56 11.45 -15.65
N CYS A 357 12.32 11.72 -14.37
CA CYS A 357 10.97 11.76 -13.80
C CYS A 357 10.21 12.96 -14.35
N SER A 358 8.94 12.75 -14.73
CA SER A 358 8.05 13.87 -15.03
C SER A 358 7.65 14.61 -13.75
N ASP A 359 7.38 15.92 -13.85
CA ASP A 359 6.90 16.70 -12.69
C ASP A 359 5.58 16.18 -12.13
N SER A 360 4.73 15.64 -12.99
CA SER A 360 3.48 15.02 -12.58
C SER A 360 3.70 13.76 -11.74
N ASP A 361 4.61 12.86 -12.15
CA ASP A 361 4.93 11.65 -11.40
C ASP A 361 5.63 11.98 -10.08
N TYR A 362 6.54 12.97 -10.11
CA TYR A 362 7.21 13.45 -8.90
C TYR A 362 6.21 14.04 -7.90
N ALA A 363 5.34 14.96 -8.31
CA ALA A 363 4.36 15.59 -7.43
C ALA A 363 3.39 14.56 -6.82
N THR A 364 2.97 13.58 -7.63
CA THR A 364 2.13 12.47 -7.16
C THR A 364 2.86 11.60 -6.14
N ALA A 365 4.12 11.23 -6.41
CA ALA A 365 4.93 10.42 -5.51
C ALA A 365 5.24 11.14 -4.19
N GLU A 366 5.58 12.43 -4.26
CA GLU A 366 5.82 13.29 -3.09
C GLU A 366 4.57 13.33 -2.20
N LEU A 367 3.38 13.53 -2.79
CA LEU A 367 2.13 13.56 -2.03
C LEU A 367 1.83 12.20 -1.38
N ILE A 368 1.97 11.09 -2.11
CA ILE A 368 1.82 9.74 -1.55
C ILE A 368 2.81 9.53 -0.40
N GLY A 369 4.08 9.89 -0.58
CA GLY A 369 5.11 9.77 0.45
C GLY A 369 4.79 10.56 1.72
N ASN A 370 4.29 11.79 1.56
CA ASN A 370 3.87 12.63 2.69
C ASN A 370 2.72 11.99 3.47
N ARG A 371 1.73 11.43 2.78
CA ARG A 371 0.66 10.69 3.45
C ARG A 371 1.18 9.44 4.13
N LEU A 372 2.10 8.71 3.50
CA LEU A 372 2.73 7.54 4.09
C LEU A 372 3.53 7.87 5.36
N LEU A 373 4.19 9.04 5.45
CA LEU A 373 4.81 9.49 6.69
C LEU A 373 3.79 9.63 7.83
N LEU A 374 2.59 10.15 7.54
CA LEU A 374 1.52 10.24 8.54
C LEU A 374 1.01 8.86 8.97
N HIS A 375 0.85 7.94 8.03
CA HIS A 375 0.51 6.54 8.34
C HIS A 375 1.59 5.86 9.18
N MET A 376 2.87 6.08 8.86
CA MET A 376 3.97 5.53 9.64
C MET A 376 4.04 6.17 11.03
N ALA A 377 3.74 7.47 11.17
CA ALA A 377 3.62 8.14 12.47
C ALA A 377 2.47 7.53 13.30
N ALA A 378 1.34 7.22 12.67
CA ALA A 378 0.24 6.53 13.32
C ALA A 378 0.64 5.12 13.77
N ALA A 379 1.30 4.34 12.90
CA ALA A 379 1.81 3.01 13.22
C ALA A 379 2.87 3.04 14.34
N TYR A 380 3.75 4.04 14.33
CA TYR A 380 4.75 4.27 15.37
C TYR A 380 4.10 4.37 16.75
N ARG A 381 3.07 5.21 16.89
CA ARG A 381 2.34 5.37 18.15
C ARG A 381 1.63 4.10 18.61
N LEU A 382 1.11 3.31 17.66
CA LEU A 382 0.50 2.02 17.97
C LEU A 382 1.51 1.02 18.56
N ILE A 383 2.79 1.08 18.17
CA ILE A 383 3.84 0.21 18.70
C ILE A 383 4.36 0.73 20.05
N ASP A 384 4.58 2.04 20.17
CA ASP A 384 5.29 2.67 21.30
C ASP A 384 4.43 2.82 22.56
N GLY A 385 3.18 2.39 22.56
CA GLY A 385 2.37 2.23 23.77
C GLY A 385 1.26 3.25 23.99
N ASP A 386 1.12 4.30 23.18
CA ASP A 386 -0.04 5.20 23.18
C ASP A 386 -1.21 4.62 22.35
N ALA A 387 -1.20 3.31 22.18
CA ALA A 387 -2.07 2.55 21.28
C ALA A 387 -3.58 2.68 21.55
N GLN A 388 -3.97 3.18 22.72
CA GLN A 388 -5.39 3.25 23.08
C GLN A 388 -6.14 4.45 22.48
N SER A 389 -5.44 5.41 21.83
CA SER A 389 -6.07 6.65 21.36
C SER A 389 -6.21 6.81 19.84
N LEU A 390 -5.57 5.97 19.01
CA LEU A 390 -5.54 6.14 17.53
C LEU A 390 -6.38 5.14 16.73
N ILE A 391 -6.57 3.94 17.25
CA ILE A 391 -7.68 3.10 16.80
C ILE A 391 -8.82 3.50 17.71
N PRO A 392 -9.92 4.06 17.20
CA PRO A 392 -11.11 4.10 18.01
C PRO A 392 -11.28 2.70 18.51
N ASP A 393 -11.21 2.51 19.85
CA ASP A 393 -11.60 1.24 20.45
C ASP A 393 -12.81 0.79 19.64
N ILE A 394 -12.70 -0.34 18.98
CA ILE A 394 -13.89 -1.13 18.68
C ILE A 394 -14.35 -1.59 20.06
N LYS A 395 -14.81 -0.63 20.85
CA LYS A 395 -15.78 -0.95 21.88
C LYS A 395 -16.92 -1.52 21.05
N PRO A 396 -17.31 -2.75 21.32
CA PRO A 396 -18.59 -3.24 20.82
C PRO A 396 -19.52 -2.07 21.08
N LEU A 397 -20.21 -1.60 20.02
CA LEU A 397 -21.13 -0.44 20.00
C LEU A 397 -21.51 -0.16 21.43
N ASP A 398 -21.10 0.98 22.02
CA ASP A 398 -21.32 1.14 23.45
C ASP A 398 -22.83 1.16 23.59
N GLN A 399 -23.37 -0.09 23.71
CA GLN A 399 -24.80 -0.33 23.79
C GLN A 399 -25.42 0.58 24.83
N ARG A 400 -24.62 0.93 25.83
CA ARG A 400 -24.95 1.88 26.85
C ARG A 400 -25.11 3.30 26.29
N ARG A 401 -24.20 3.74 25.39
CA ARG A 401 -24.26 5.06 24.76
C ARG A 401 -25.39 5.12 23.76
N VAL A 402 -25.52 4.11 22.91
CA VAL A 402 -26.63 4.01 21.94
C VAL A 402 -27.98 4.01 22.66
N LEU A 403 -28.13 3.24 23.72
CA LEU A 403 -29.37 3.21 24.49
C LEU A 403 -29.62 4.57 25.18
N PHE A 404 -28.57 5.24 25.68
CA PHE A 404 -28.68 6.58 26.25
C PHE A 404 -29.11 7.63 25.21
N ASP A 405 -28.52 7.60 24.02
CA ASP A 405 -28.81 8.55 22.95
C ASP A 405 -30.26 8.41 22.43
N GLN A 406 -30.82 7.18 22.46
CA GLN A 406 -32.19 6.86 22.09
C GLN A 406 -33.22 7.20 23.17
N LEU A 407 -32.78 7.53 24.42
CA LEU A 407 -33.70 7.89 25.49
C LEU A 407 -34.55 9.10 25.15
N LYS A 408 -35.85 8.97 25.39
CA LYS A 408 -36.78 10.11 25.41
C LYS A 408 -36.38 11.10 26.51
N PRO A 409 -36.75 12.38 26.40
CA PRO A 409 -36.50 13.36 27.46
C PRO A 409 -36.98 12.92 28.84
N GLU A 410 -38.11 12.22 28.87
CA GLU A 410 -38.64 11.53 30.06
C GLU A 410 -38.98 10.08 29.69
N TYR A 411 -38.62 9.13 30.58
CA TYR A 411 -38.80 7.70 30.34
C TYR A 411 -39.04 6.92 31.61
N LYS A 412 -39.75 5.79 31.48
CA LYS A 412 -39.92 4.81 32.57
C LYS A 412 -38.87 3.71 32.43
N LEU A 413 -38.23 3.34 33.56
CA LEU A 413 -37.20 2.31 33.58
C LEU A 413 -37.70 0.97 33.04
N GLN A 414 -38.98 0.64 33.22
CA GLN A 414 -39.58 -0.58 32.66
C GLN A 414 -39.66 -0.55 31.15
N GLU A 415 -39.95 0.60 30.52
CA GLU A 415 -40.01 0.76 29.08
C GLU A 415 -38.58 0.60 28.52
N LEU A 416 -37.58 1.25 29.15
CA LEU A 416 -36.18 1.10 28.79
C LEU A 416 -35.69 -0.36 28.89
N ILE A 417 -36.07 -1.09 29.93
CA ILE A 417 -35.75 -2.52 30.06
C ILE A 417 -36.38 -3.36 28.96
N SER A 418 -37.63 -3.07 28.58
CA SER A 418 -38.30 -3.76 27.47
C SER A 418 -37.64 -3.54 26.15
N GLU A 419 -37.24 -2.29 25.86
CA GLU A 419 -36.55 -1.90 24.63
C GLU A 419 -35.16 -2.49 24.56
N ALA A 420 -34.40 -2.45 25.66
CA ALA A 420 -33.07 -3.04 25.76
C ALA A 420 -33.07 -4.57 25.61
N LYS A 421 -34.15 -5.23 26.06
CA LYS A 421 -34.32 -6.69 25.91
C LYS A 421 -34.43 -7.10 24.44
N THR A 422 -35.03 -6.29 23.57
CA THR A 422 -35.06 -6.56 22.10
C THR A 422 -33.70 -6.47 21.46
N GLN A 423 -32.75 -5.75 22.09
CA GLN A 423 -31.37 -5.61 21.69
C GLN A 423 -30.44 -6.62 22.41
N GLY A 424 -30.96 -7.59 23.11
CA GLY A 424 -30.19 -8.63 23.80
C GLY A 424 -29.54 -8.18 25.12
N ILE A 425 -29.93 -7.01 25.67
CA ILE A 425 -29.33 -6.44 26.89
C ILE A 425 -30.12 -6.94 28.12
N SER A 426 -29.42 -7.43 29.13
CA SER A 426 -30.04 -7.94 30.33
C SER A 426 -30.64 -6.84 31.22
N ARG A 427 -31.74 -7.15 31.92
CA ARG A 427 -32.38 -6.25 32.88
C ARG A 427 -31.36 -5.68 33.90
N ALA A 428 -30.52 -6.56 34.47
CA ALA A 428 -29.52 -6.14 35.47
C ALA A 428 -28.52 -5.13 34.89
N THR A 429 -28.12 -5.28 33.62
CA THR A 429 -27.24 -4.38 32.92
C THR A 429 -27.87 -2.99 32.72
N VAL A 430 -29.15 -2.94 32.33
CA VAL A 430 -29.88 -1.68 32.12
C VAL A 430 -30.03 -0.92 33.44
N ILE A 431 -30.37 -1.60 34.52
CA ILE A 431 -30.48 -0.97 35.85
C ILE A 431 -29.13 -0.36 36.24
N ARG A 432 -28.04 -1.10 36.16
CA ARG A 432 -26.70 -0.63 36.49
C ARG A 432 -26.30 0.57 35.62
N TRP A 433 -26.65 0.61 34.34
CA TRP A 433 -26.38 1.74 33.46
C TRP A 433 -27.20 2.96 33.86
N ASN A 434 -28.48 2.78 34.19
CA ASN A 434 -29.34 3.87 34.65
C ASN A 434 -28.82 4.49 35.95
N ASP A 435 -28.38 3.67 36.90
CA ASP A 435 -27.78 4.11 38.16
C ASP A 435 -26.50 4.92 37.88
N THR A 436 -25.65 4.44 36.98
CA THR A 436 -24.43 5.17 36.59
C THR A 436 -24.76 6.48 35.89
N TRP A 437 -25.78 6.56 35.04
CA TRP A 437 -26.21 7.82 34.42
C TRP A 437 -26.74 8.80 35.45
N GLN A 438 -27.38 8.30 36.49
CA GLN A 438 -27.85 9.12 37.61
C GLN A 438 -26.66 9.66 38.44
N GLU A 439 -25.69 8.82 38.77
CA GLU A 439 -24.45 9.21 39.46
C GLU A 439 -23.65 10.25 38.66
N GLN A 440 -23.65 10.15 37.33
CA GLN A 440 -22.99 11.10 36.41
C GLN A 440 -23.80 12.37 36.15
N GLY A 441 -24.97 12.52 36.77
CA GLY A 441 -25.86 13.67 36.57
C GLY A 441 -26.50 13.74 35.17
N LYS A 442 -26.40 12.68 34.37
CA LYS A 442 -26.97 12.61 33.00
C LYS A 442 -28.45 12.35 33.00
N VAL A 443 -28.97 11.77 34.03
CA VAL A 443 -30.42 11.60 34.27
C VAL A 443 -30.75 11.96 35.70
N THR A 444 -31.96 12.49 35.90
CA THR A 444 -32.51 12.78 37.23
C THR A 444 -33.75 11.95 37.47
N LYS A 445 -33.86 11.43 38.68
CA LYS A 445 -35.05 10.66 39.10
C LYS A 445 -36.16 11.66 39.43
N ILE A 446 -37.33 11.51 38.79
CA ILE A 446 -38.53 12.29 39.03
C ILE A 446 -39.35 11.63 40.16
N GLU A 447 -39.63 10.34 39.98
CA GLU A 447 -40.35 9.51 40.92
C GLU A 447 -39.89 8.05 40.82
N TYR A 448 -40.47 7.13 41.59
CA TYR A 448 -40.07 5.73 41.55
C TYR A 448 -40.23 5.14 40.12
N GLY A 449 -39.11 4.74 39.55
CA GLY A 449 -39.05 4.13 38.19
C GLY A 449 -39.23 5.14 37.04
N HIS A 450 -39.29 6.44 37.28
CA HIS A 450 -39.45 7.48 36.28
C HIS A 450 -38.28 8.47 36.33
N TYR A 451 -37.68 8.75 35.17
CA TYR A 451 -36.44 9.50 35.02
C TYR A 451 -36.56 10.55 33.91
N ARG A 452 -35.77 11.61 34.03
CA ARG A 452 -35.60 12.67 33.02
C ARG A 452 -34.14 12.75 32.61
N LYS A 453 -33.90 12.79 31.31
CA LYS A 453 -32.58 13.05 30.74
C LYS A 453 -32.16 14.51 31.01
N ALA A 454 -30.97 14.71 31.55
CA ALA A 454 -30.41 16.06 31.67
C ALA A 454 -30.09 16.59 30.25
N CYS A 455 -30.45 17.86 29.99
CA CYS A 455 -30.17 18.50 28.70
C CYS A 455 -28.68 18.74 28.51
#